data_605652f3b41a38b945e3e7dfe3297620
#
_entry.id   605652f3b41a38b945e3e7dfe3297620
#
_cell.length_a   1.000
_cell.length_b   1.000
_cell.length_c   1.000
_cell.angle_alpha   90.00
_cell.angle_beta   90.00
_cell.angle_gamma   90.00
#
_symmetry.space_group_name_H-M   'P 1'
#
loop_
_entity.id
_entity.type
_entity.pdbx_description
1 polymer ?
#
loop_
_entity_poly.entity_id
_entity_poly.type
_entity_poly.pdbx_seq_one_letter_code
_entity_poly.pdbx_strand_id
1 'polypeptide(L)'
;MKVYFYHTQNIQYCLRRMAEGEFPSHFLYGACHLADNGVDVVYHRSPKHELSRLKTALYTAWRVLTCRERFDAIYATHYKGLELVVLLRALGLFRKPIVVWHHQPIVKSKSRLRELLGRFFYKGFDRLIFFSQKLVDDSLKAPKADPRKLVVGHWGADLAFYDKIKAELKAEQTSPSHHLTTTPPQHLTTSPSFIATGKEQRDQPTLIEAFNRTGRHLILYIGINPNPNVPNPNLEAVERCKPADNIDVVKICGLLPYEIAREVAKADCVVICCHRTRYTAGLTTVVEALALGLPIICSRNPQIPVDFDRLGCGISVEYGDVEGWQRAVEYISTHPEEARRMGNRGREIAEQMFNDERCAKEVAEVIKEFSL
;
A
#
# COMPACT_ATOMS: atom_id res chain seq x y z
N MET A 1 25.93 -0.63 -10.58
CA MET A 1 25.43 -1.92 -10.02
C MET A 1 24.14 -2.28 -10.72
N LYS A 2 23.85 -3.58 -10.93
CA LYS A 2 22.61 -4.00 -11.61
C LYS A 2 21.87 -5.02 -10.75
N VAL A 3 20.53 -4.88 -10.60
CA VAL A 3 19.72 -5.81 -9.80
C VAL A 3 18.71 -6.56 -10.66
N TYR A 4 18.44 -7.81 -10.27
CA TYR A 4 17.29 -8.55 -10.79
C TYR A 4 16.09 -8.24 -9.92
N PHE A 5 15.11 -7.51 -10.48
CA PHE A 5 13.91 -7.10 -9.75
C PHE A 5 12.79 -8.14 -9.90
N TYR A 6 12.29 -8.58 -8.76
CA TYR A 6 11.18 -9.53 -8.68
C TYR A 6 9.97 -8.90 -7.98
N HIS A 7 8.81 -9.08 -8.59
CA HIS A 7 7.52 -8.69 -8.03
C HIS A 7 6.50 -9.82 -8.19
N THR A 8 5.57 -9.96 -7.24
CA THR A 8 4.51 -10.99 -7.30
C THR A 8 3.43 -10.69 -8.34
N GLN A 9 3.27 -9.42 -8.71
CA GLN A 9 2.39 -9.00 -9.81
C GLN A 9 3.13 -9.09 -11.15
N ASN A 10 2.37 -9.02 -12.25
CA ASN A 10 2.95 -9.00 -13.59
C ASN A 10 3.62 -7.64 -13.87
N ILE A 11 4.95 -7.61 -13.80
CA ILE A 11 5.75 -6.40 -13.96
C ILE A 11 5.53 -5.75 -15.34
N GLN A 12 5.47 -6.56 -16.41
CA GLN A 12 5.29 -6.06 -17.77
C GLN A 12 3.91 -5.37 -17.94
N TYR A 13 2.89 -5.92 -17.27
CA TYR A 13 1.58 -5.27 -17.21
C TYR A 13 1.65 -3.95 -16.45
N CYS A 14 2.27 -3.93 -15.26
CA CYS A 14 2.41 -2.70 -14.48
C CYS A 14 3.16 -1.61 -15.27
N LEU A 15 4.32 -1.94 -15.87
CA LEU A 15 5.11 -0.97 -16.65
C LEU A 15 4.32 -0.40 -17.84
N ARG A 16 3.55 -1.23 -18.54
CA ARG A 16 2.70 -0.74 -19.62
C ARG A 16 1.64 0.23 -19.12
N ARG A 17 0.92 -0.14 -18.04
CA ARG A 17 -0.12 0.72 -17.46
C ARG A 17 0.44 2.03 -16.87
N MET A 18 1.69 2.00 -16.39
CA MET A 18 2.40 3.22 -15.97
C MET A 18 2.70 4.13 -17.16
N ALA A 19 3.16 3.55 -18.29
CA ALA A 19 3.39 4.31 -19.51
C ALA A 19 2.10 4.94 -20.09
N GLU A 20 0.95 4.30 -19.86
CA GLU A 20 -0.39 4.81 -20.18
C GLU A 20 -0.91 5.85 -19.16
N GLY A 21 -0.19 6.06 -18.06
CA GLY A 21 -0.56 7.00 -16.99
C GLY A 21 -1.68 6.50 -16.07
N GLU A 22 -1.93 5.21 -16.05
CA GLU A 22 -3.04 4.58 -15.31
C GLU A 22 -2.60 3.96 -13.97
N PHE A 23 -1.30 3.64 -13.85
CA PHE A 23 -0.69 3.10 -12.63
C PHE A 23 0.40 4.03 -12.12
N PRO A 24 0.47 4.26 -10.81
CA PRO A 24 1.58 4.98 -10.20
C PRO A 24 2.82 4.09 -10.09
N SER A 25 4.01 4.70 -10.20
CA SER A 25 5.31 4.02 -10.15
C SER A 25 5.61 3.34 -8.81
N HIS A 26 5.06 3.86 -7.71
CA HIS A 26 5.33 3.33 -6.37
C HIS A 26 4.84 1.88 -6.16
N PHE A 27 3.97 1.36 -7.03
CA PHE A 27 3.61 -0.06 -7.01
C PHE A 27 4.79 -0.99 -7.34
N LEU A 28 5.86 -0.46 -7.93
CA LEU A 28 7.12 -1.18 -8.14
C LEU A 28 8.20 -0.84 -7.08
N TYR A 29 7.79 -0.29 -5.94
CA TYR A 29 8.64 -0.14 -4.75
C TYR A 29 9.97 0.55 -5.03
N GLY A 30 9.92 1.67 -5.72
CA GLY A 30 11.09 2.47 -6.10
C GLY A 30 11.89 1.90 -7.28
N ALA A 31 11.53 0.72 -7.83
CA ALA A 31 12.31 0.11 -8.91
C ALA A 31 12.38 0.99 -10.18
N CYS A 32 11.40 1.86 -10.41
CA CYS A 32 11.39 2.80 -11.55
C CYS A 32 12.45 3.89 -11.42
N HIS A 33 12.89 4.24 -10.21
CA HIS A 33 13.85 5.31 -9.92
C HIS A 33 15.22 4.81 -9.42
N LEU A 34 15.46 3.48 -9.43
CA LEU A 34 16.76 2.92 -9.01
C LEU A 34 17.90 3.36 -9.93
N ALA A 35 17.64 3.53 -11.24
CA ALA A 35 18.65 3.96 -12.20
C ALA A 35 19.18 5.37 -11.88
N ASP A 36 18.31 6.28 -11.43
CA ASP A 36 18.67 7.64 -10.99
C ASP A 36 19.62 7.62 -9.78
N ASN A 37 19.59 6.51 -9.04
CA ASN A 37 20.44 6.24 -7.90
C ASN A 37 21.60 5.26 -8.23
N GLY A 38 21.98 5.10 -9.51
CA GLY A 38 23.12 4.28 -9.95
C GLY A 38 22.94 2.78 -9.81
N VAL A 39 21.70 2.29 -9.79
CA VAL A 39 21.35 0.86 -9.75
C VAL A 39 20.44 0.51 -10.94
N ASP A 40 20.99 -0.14 -11.96
CA ASP A 40 20.23 -0.61 -13.12
C ASP A 40 19.32 -1.77 -12.74
N VAL A 41 18.22 -1.95 -13.47
CA VAL A 41 17.19 -2.96 -13.17
C VAL A 41 16.98 -3.92 -14.33
N VAL A 42 17.10 -5.22 -14.04
CA VAL A 42 16.64 -6.31 -14.90
C VAL A 42 15.30 -6.80 -14.37
N TYR A 43 14.24 -6.49 -15.06
CA TYR A 43 12.89 -6.86 -14.63
C TYR A 43 12.60 -8.35 -14.86
N HIS A 44 12.09 -9.02 -13.82
CA HIS A 44 11.59 -10.39 -13.94
C HIS A 44 10.47 -10.47 -14.98
N ARG A 45 10.54 -11.47 -15.87
CA ARG A 45 9.44 -11.77 -16.79
C ARG A 45 8.44 -12.69 -16.13
N SER A 46 7.27 -12.16 -15.84
CA SER A 46 6.17 -12.91 -15.22
C SER A 46 5.64 -14.01 -16.15
N PRO A 47 5.11 -15.12 -15.61
CA PRO A 47 4.48 -16.17 -16.43
C PRO A 47 3.23 -15.63 -17.13
N LYS A 48 2.90 -16.20 -18.29
CA LYS A 48 1.70 -15.79 -19.07
C LYS A 48 0.38 -16.15 -18.39
N HIS A 49 0.38 -17.18 -17.55
CA HIS A 49 -0.79 -17.68 -16.82
C HIS A 49 -0.47 -17.81 -15.34
N GLU A 50 -1.49 -17.77 -14.52
CA GLU A 50 -1.32 -18.03 -13.09
C GLU A 50 -0.78 -19.44 -12.85
N LEU A 51 0.22 -19.54 -12.01
CA LEU A 51 0.86 -20.78 -11.61
C LEU A 51 0.57 -21.07 -10.14
N SER A 52 0.48 -22.36 -9.80
CA SER A 52 0.47 -22.76 -8.38
C SER A 52 1.77 -22.31 -7.69
N ARG A 53 1.75 -22.16 -6.37
CA ARG A 53 2.89 -21.65 -5.58
C ARG A 53 4.21 -22.38 -5.89
N LEU A 54 4.18 -23.71 -5.96
CA LEU A 54 5.37 -24.50 -6.28
C LEU A 54 5.86 -24.24 -7.70
N LYS A 55 4.95 -24.24 -8.69
CA LYS A 55 5.30 -23.93 -10.08
C LYS A 55 5.86 -22.51 -10.23
N THR A 56 5.32 -21.54 -9.48
CA THR A 56 5.85 -20.16 -9.45
C THR A 56 7.28 -20.15 -8.91
N ALA A 57 7.57 -20.86 -7.81
CA ALA A 57 8.91 -20.90 -7.25
C ALA A 57 9.92 -21.57 -8.20
N LEU A 58 9.53 -22.64 -8.86
CA LEU A 58 10.36 -23.33 -9.88
C LEU A 58 10.60 -22.42 -11.11
N TYR A 59 9.55 -21.79 -11.62
CA TYR A 59 9.65 -20.85 -12.73
C TYR A 59 10.56 -19.67 -12.41
N THR A 60 10.38 -19.06 -11.26
CA THR A 60 11.20 -17.92 -10.81
C THR A 60 12.66 -18.34 -10.66
N ALA A 61 12.93 -19.49 -10.02
CA ALA A 61 14.29 -20.00 -9.89
C ALA A 61 14.93 -20.25 -11.26
N TRP A 62 14.21 -20.88 -12.18
CA TRP A 62 14.67 -21.06 -13.55
C TRP A 62 15.00 -19.74 -14.24
N ARG A 63 14.10 -18.73 -14.15
CA ARG A 63 14.32 -17.41 -14.74
C ARG A 63 15.53 -16.67 -14.16
N VAL A 64 15.73 -16.76 -12.83
CA VAL A 64 16.88 -16.16 -12.15
C VAL A 64 18.19 -16.84 -12.58
N LEU A 65 18.22 -18.18 -12.59
CA LEU A 65 19.43 -18.96 -12.88
C LEU A 65 19.82 -18.92 -14.37
N THR A 66 18.86 -18.76 -15.26
CA THR A 66 19.09 -18.71 -16.73
C THR A 66 19.06 -17.26 -17.26
N CYS A 67 19.07 -16.26 -16.40
CA CYS A 67 19.10 -14.87 -16.82
C CYS A 67 20.35 -14.58 -17.64
N ARG A 68 20.18 -14.11 -18.88
CA ARG A 68 21.30 -13.81 -19.78
C ARG A 68 22.02 -12.50 -19.40
N GLU A 69 21.29 -11.56 -18.82
CA GLU A 69 21.86 -10.32 -18.33
C GLU A 69 22.59 -10.55 -17.02
N ARG A 70 23.79 -9.98 -16.89
CA ARG A 70 24.51 -10.01 -15.61
C ARG A 70 23.81 -9.09 -14.62
N PHE A 71 23.63 -9.54 -13.40
CA PHE A 71 23.14 -8.76 -12.29
C PHE A 71 23.95 -9.09 -11.02
N ASP A 72 23.98 -8.18 -10.08
CA ASP A 72 24.84 -8.27 -8.88
C ASP A 72 24.05 -8.76 -7.67
N ALA A 73 22.78 -8.37 -7.55
CA ALA A 73 21.88 -8.72 -6.45
C ALA A 73 20.46 -9.00 -6.94
N ILE A 74 19.66 -9.64 -6.11
CA ILE A 74 18.19 -9.70 -6.29
C ILE A 74 17.55 -8.65 -5.38
N TYR A 75 16.69 -7.83 -5.95
CA TYR A 75 15.77 -6.96 -5.23
C TYR A 75 14.33 -7.43 -5.44
N ALA A 76 13.58 -7.62 -4.37
CA ALA A 76 12.23 -8.16 -4.46
C ALA A 76 11.24 -7.45 -3.54
N THR A 77 10.01 -7.28 -4.01
CA THR A 77 8.93 -6.69 -3.21
C THR A 77 8.32 -7.67 -2.21
N HIS A 78 8.51 -8.98 -2.44
CA HIS A 78 8.06 -10.06 -1.57
C HIS A 78 8.85 -11.32 -1.84
N TYR A 79 9.03 -12.18 -0.84
CA TYR A 79 9.73 -13.46 -1.01
C TYR A 79 8.85 -14.59 -1.59
N LYS A 80 7.50 -14.40 -1.65
CA LYS A 80 6.58 -15.39 -2.22
C LYS A 80 6.91 -15.60 -3.70
N GLY A 81 7.24 -16.84 -4.07
CA GLY A 81 7.71 -17.21 -5.40
C GLY A 81 9.25 -17.23 -5.56
N LEU A 82 9.99 -16.66 -4.61
CA LEU A 82 11.46 -16.71 -4.54
C LEU A 82 11.98 -17.82 -3.61
N GLU A 83 11.12 -18.61 -2.97
CA GLU A 83 11.48 -19.52 -1.90
C GLU A 83 12.64 -20.47 -2.30
N LEU A 84 12.62 -20.97 -3.51
CA LEU A 84 13.68 -21.88 -3.99
C LEU A 84 15.03 -21.17 -4.14
N VAL A 85 15.05 -19.94 -4.67
CA VAL A 85 16.28 -19.14 -4.81
C VAL A 85 16.85 -18.79 -3.43
N VAL A 86 15.97 -18.44 -2.47
CA VAL A 86 16.35 -18.17 -1.06
C VAL A 86 16.96 -19.42 -0.42
N LEU A 87 16.39 -20.61 -0.66
CA LEU A 87 16.96 -21.89 -0.17
C LEU A 87 18.31 -22.18 -0.80
N LEU A 88 18.47 -21.98 -2.11
CA LEU A 88 19.75 -22.11 -2.79
C LEU A 88 20.80 -21.14 -2.21
N ARG A 89 20.40 -19.93 -1.87
CA ARG A 89 21.25 -18.94 -1.19
C ARG A 89 21.65 -19.42 0.20
N ALA A 90 20.71 -19.93 1.00
CA ALA A 90 20.96 -20.45 2.34
C ALA A 90 21.93 -21.64 2.33
N LEU A 91 21.90 -22.47 1.27
CA LEU A 91 22.83 -23.59 1.02
C LEU A 91 24.19 -23.15 0.46
N GLY A 92 24.38 -21.88 0.08
CA GLY A 92 25.59 -21.39 -0.56
C GLY A 92 25.72 -21.72 -2.05
N LEU A 93 24.69 -22.32 -2.67
CA LEU A 93 24.66 -22.68 -4.09
C LEU A 93 24.34 -21.48 -4.99
N PHE A 94 23.67 -20.47 -4.46
CA PHE A 94 23.44 -19.17 -5.11
C PHE A 94 24.20 -18.10 -4.34
N ARG A 95 25.10 -17.36 -5.01
CA ARG A 95 26.07 -16.48 -4.34
C ARG A 95 25.64 -15.01 -4.26
N LYS A 96 24.71 -14.57 -5.11
CA LYS A 96 24.27 -13.16 -5.17
C LYS A 96 23.38 -12.80 -3.99
N PRO A 97 23.54 -11.62 -3.38
CA PRO A 97 22.72 -11.18 -2.26
C PRO A 97 21.25 -11.02 -2.66
N ILE A 98 20.38 -11.21 -1.66
CA ILE A 98 18.93 -11.08 -1.79
C ILE A 98 18.44 -10.05 -0.80
N VAL A 99 17.89 -8.96 -1.34
CA VAL A 99 17.24 -7.86 -0.61
C VAL A 99 15.73 -7.95 -0.88
N VAL A 100 14.91 -7.98 0.18
CA VAL A 100 13.46 -8.16 0.02
C VAL A 100 12.65 -7.33 1.01
N TRP A 101 11.51 -6.78 0.57
CA TRP A 101 10.52 -6.21 1.45
C TRP A 101 9.78 -7.28 2.23
N HIS A 102 9.68 -7.10 3.54
CA HIS A 102 9.03 -8.03 4.44
C HIS A 102 7.79 -7.37 5.07
N HIS A 103 6.61 -7.81 4.61
CA HIS A 103 5.33 -7.14 4.88
C HIS A 103 4.76 -7.40 6.27
N GLN A 104 5.25 -8.42 6.96
CA GLN A 104 4.75 -8.83 8.28
C GLN A 104 5.92 -9.03 9.25
N PRO A 105 5.71 -8.97 10.57
CA PRO A 105 6.79 -9.27 11.50
C PRO A 105 7.20 -10.75 11.40
N ILE A 106 8.48 -11.01 11.60
CA ILE A 106 8.98 -12.37 11.75
C ILE A 106 8.51 -12.89 13.11
N VAL A 107 7.73 -13.97 13.11
CA VAL A 107 7.15 -14.50 14.34
C VAL A 107 7.80 -15.82 14.74
N LYS A 108 7.95 -16.05 16.05
CA LYS A 108 8.43 -17.31 16.62
C LYS A 108 7.55 -18.47 16.16
N SER A 109 8.16 -19.56 15.71
CA SER A 109 7.42 -20.74 15.27
C SER A 109 6.90 -21.57 16.45
N LYS A 110 5.79 -22.28 16.26
CA LYS A 110 5.16 -23.09 17.31
C LYS A 110 6.00 -24.31 17.73
N SER A 111 6.89 -24.83 16.88
CA SER A 111 7.74 -25.99 17.17
C SER A 111 9.22 -25.69 16.95
N ARG A 112 10.10 -26.39 17.69
CA ARG A 112 11.58 -26.26 17.54
C ARG A 112 12.05 -26.59 16.13
N LEU A 113 11.49 -27.63 15.49
CA LEU A 113 11.86 -28.00 14.13
C LEU A 113 11.49 -26.90 13.13
N ARG A 114 10.27 -26.34 13.23
CA ARG A 114 9.87 -25.21 12.38
C ARG A 114 10.71 -23.95 12.62
N GLU A 115 11.14 -23.72 13.84
CA GLU A 115 12.02 -22.61 14.15
C GLU A 115 13.41 -22.81 13.52
N LEU A 116 13.97 -24.04 13.58
CA LEU A 116 15.24 -24.38 12.94
C LEU A 116 15.15 -24.20 11.40
N LEU A 117 14.10 -24.75 10.78
CA LEU A 117 13.85 -24.59 9.35
C LEU A 117 13.67 -23.11 8.98
N GLY A 118 12.97 -22.35 9.83
CA GLY A 118 12.84 -20.91 9.65
C GLY A 118 14.20 -20.18 9.73
N ARG A 119 15.04 -20.49 10.70
CA ARG A 119 16.41 -19.93 10.78
C ARG A 119 17.21 -20.22 9.51
N PHE A 120 17.13 -21.46 9.02
CA PHE A 120 17.79 -21.84 7.78
C PHE A 120 17.24 -21.04 6.59
N PHE A 121 15.93 -20.89 6.46
CA PHE A 121 15.33 -20.10 5.41
C PHE A 121 15.74 -18.62 5.47
N TYR A 122 15.66 -18.00 6.66
CA TYR A 122 16.05 -16.59 6.83
C TYR A 122 17.57 -16.34 6.66
N LYS A 123 18.40 -17.39 6.75
CA LYS A 123 19.83 -17.30 6.38
C LYS A 123 20.01 -16.90 4.91
N GLY A 124 19.06 -17.27 4.02
CA GLY A 124 19.12 -16.98 2.60
C GLY A 124 18.84 -15.55 2.21
N PHE A 125 18.39 -14.67 3.12
CA PHE A 125 18.28 -13.25 2.86
C PHE A 125 19.50 -12.50 3.36
N ASP A 126 19.90 -11.44 2.65
CA ASP A 126 20.99 -10.57 3.05
C ASP A 126 20.46 -9.29 3.70
N ARG A 127 19.35 -8.73 3.21
CA ARG A 127 18.59 -7.65 3.88
C ARG A 127 17.08 -7.88 3.76
N LEU A 128 16.38 -7.52 4.82
CA LEU A 128 14.92 -7.53 4.95
C LEU A 128 14.47 -6.10 5.23
N ILE A 129 13.80 -5.47 4.28
CA ILE A 129 13.29 -4.11 4.42
C ILE A 129 11.87 -4.16 4.99
N PHE A 130 11.64 -3.45 6.07
CA PHE A 130 10.34 -3.35 6.73
C PHE A 130 9.79 -1.93 6.61
N PHE A 131 8.46 -1.81 6.57
CA PHE A 131 7.78 -0.53 6.42
C PHE A 131 7.82 0.35 7.68
N SER A 132 8.14 -0.21 8.84
CA SER A 132 8.19 0.55 10.10
C SER A 132 9.14 -0.07 11.11
N GLN A 133 9.63 0.77 12.03
CA GLN A 133 10.44 0.32 13.17
C GLN A 133 9.69 -0.69 14.04
N LYS A 134 8.38 -0.51 14.21
CA LYS A 134 7.54 -1.45 14.97
C LYS A 134 7.54 -2.86 14.40
N LEU A 135 7.56 -3.02 13.06
CA LEU A 135 7.69 -4.33 12.42
C LEU A 135 9.06 -4.96 12.68
N VAL A 136 10.12 -4.17 12.70
CA VAL A 136 11.48 -4.62 13.08
C VAL A 136 11.49 -5.06 14.53
N ASP A 137 11.01 -4.23 15.46
CA ASP A 137 10.98 -4.54 16.90
C ASP A 137 10.19 -5.80 17.22
N ASP A 138 9.04 -5.98 16.55
CA ASP A 138 8.23 -7.20 16.70
C ASP A 138 8.92 -8.42 16.08
N SER A 139 9.69 -8.24 15.01
CA SER A 139 10.47 -9.32 14.38
C SER A 139 11.63 -9.78 15.26
N LEU A 140 12.30 -8.86 15.95
CA LEU A 140 13.43 -9.16 16.84
C LEU A 140 13.05 -10.03 18.05
N LYS A 141 11.75 -10.14 18.37
CA LYS A 141 11.24 -11.08 19.37
C LYS A 141 11.32 -12.54 18.93
N ALA A 142 11.54 -12.80 17.64
CA ALA A 142 11.65 -14.15 17.09
C ALA A 142 13.14 -14.59 17.03
N PRO A 143 13.52 -15.77 17.58
CA PRO A 143 14.92 -16.23 17.61
C PRO A 143 15.58 -16.42 16.24
N LYS A 144 14.79 -16.48 15.17
CA LYS A 144 15.26 -16.60 13.78
C LYS A 144 15.50 -15.27 13.08
N ALA A 145 15.17 -14.15 13.71
CA ALA A 145 15.46 -12.82 13.18
C ALA A 145 16.92 -12.45 13.50
N ASP A 146 17.69 -12.09 12.48
CA ASP A 146 19.04 -11.56 12.65
C ASP A 146 18.99 -10.02 12.58
N PRO A 147 19.27 -9.30 13.67
CA PRO A 147 19.14 -7.84 13.72
C PRO A 147 20.01 -7.13 12.65
N ARG A 148 21.13 -7.74 12.24
CA ARG A 148 22.03 -7.16 11.23
C ARG A 148 21.42 -7.13 9.83
N LYS A 149 20.34 -7.89 9.60
CA LYS A 149 19.68 -8.01 8.30
C LYS A 149 18.41 -7.17 8.19
N LEU A 150 17.89 -6.66 9.29
CA LEU A 150 16.61 -5.93 9.33
C LEU A 150 16.87 -4.45 9.18
N VAL A 151 16.22 -3.83 8.21
CA VAL A 151 16.29 -2.39 7.96
C VAL A 151 14.88 -1.82 7.79
N VAL A 152 14.69 -0.55 8.12
CA VAL A 152 13.45 0.17 7.85
C VAL A 152 13.59 0.91 6.53
N GLY A 153 12.56 0.86 5.69
CA GLY A 153 12.48 1.65 4.47
C GLY A 153 11.15 2.42 4.42
N HIS A 154 11.19 3.63 3.86
CA HIS A 154 10.01 4.48 3.72
C HIS A 154 9.40 4.26 2.33
N TRP A 155 8.41 3.37 2.26
CA TRP A 155 7.63 3.21 1.04
C TRP A 155 6.62 4.34 0.93
N GLY A 156 6.55 5.00 -0.23
CA GLY A 156 5.75 6.19 -0.41
C GLY A 156 5.16 6.31 -1.81
N ALA A 157 4.36 7.34 -2.02
CA ALA A 157 3.57 7.54 -3.22
C ALA A 157 4.38 8.15 -4.39
N ASP A 158 3.93 7.91 -5.60
CA ASP A 158 4.32 8.63 -6.82
C ASP A 158 3.67 10.01 -6.82
N LEU A 159 4.38 11.02 -6.31
CA LEU A 159 3.83 12.37 -6.17
C LEU A 159 3.42 12.98 -7.51
N ALA A 160 4.19 12.73 -8.57
CA ALA A 160 3.92 13.27 -9.91
C ALA A 160 2.59 12.73 -10.46
N PHE A 161 2.28 11.46 -10.22
CA PHE A 161 1.02 10.84 -10.60
C PHE A 161 -0.18 11.53 -9.92
N TYR A 162 -0.11 11.78 -8.61
CA TYR A 162 -1.19 12.43 -7.86
C TYR A 162 -1.30 13.92 -8.16
N ASP A 163 -0.19 14.61 -8.42
CA ASP A 163 -0.19 16.02 -8.83
C ASP A 163 -0.84 16.20 -10.22
N LYS A 164 -0.58 15.28 -11.15
CA LYS A 164 -1.25 15.25 -12.45
C LYS A 164 -2.77 15.14 -12.28
N ILE A 165 -3.23 14.21 -11.45
CA ILE A 165 -4.67 14.02 -11.17
C ILE A 165 -5.29 15.29 -10.60
N LYS A 166 -4.65 15.94 -9.63
CA LYS A 166 -5.13 17.20 -9.04
C LYS A 166 -5.21 18.31 -10.09
N ALA A 167 -4.21 18.42 -10.96
CA ALA A 167 -4.19 19.42 -12.03
C ALA A 167 -5.31 19.20 -13.05
N GLU A 168 -5.56 17.97 -13.45
CA GLU A 168 -6.65 17.60 -14.36
C GLU A 168 -8.02 17.94 -13.77
N LEU A 169 -8.29 17.56 -12.52
CA LEU A 169 -9.53 17.89 -11.84
C LEU A 169 -9.76 19.40 -11.72
N LYS A 170 -8.70 20.17 -11.44
CA LYS A 170 -8.76 21.62 -11.40
C LYS A 170 -9.07 22.22 -12.78
N ALA A 171 -8.49 21.71 -13.84
CA ALA A 171 -8.74 22.15 -15.21
C ALA A 171 -10.19 21.86 -15.64
N GLU A 172 -10.73 20.70 -15.27
CA GLU A 172 -12.13 20.35 -15.53
C GLU A 172 -13.12 21.32 -14.86
N GLN A 173 -12.85 21.72 -13.61
CA GLN A 173 -13.69 22.68 -12.87
C GLN A 173 -13.65 24.10 -13.46
N THR A 174 -12.57 24.47 -14.15
CA THR A 174 -12.39 25.81 -14.74
C THR A 174 -12.82 25.89 -16.21
N SER A 175 -13.14 24.74 -16.84
CA SER A 175 -13.53 24.70 -18.27
C SER A 175 -14.98 25.12 -18.48
N PRO A 176 -15.28 26.08 -19.40
CA PRO A 176 -16.63 26.60 -19.63
C PRO A 176 -17.63 25.58 -20.24
N SER A 177 -17.17 24.41 -20.68
CA SER A 177 -17.97 23.44 -21.44
C SER A 177 -18.85 22.50 -20.62
N HIS A 178 -18.89 22.60 -19.29
CA HIS A 178 -19.69 21.72 -18.43
C HIS A 178 -21.13 22.17 -18.16
N HIS A 179 -21.76 22.96 -19.07
CA HIS A 179 -23.16 23.36 -18.90
C HIS A 179 -24.16 22.46 -19.65
N LEU A 180 -23.79 21.32 -20.20
CA LEU A 180 -24.76 20.44 -20.86
C LEU A 180 -24.52 18.95 -20.49
N THR A 181 -25.57 18.45 -19.80
CA THR A 181 -25.96 17.02 -19.69
C THR A 181 -25.03 16.07 -18.96
N THR A 182 -25.10 16.05 -17.66
CA THR A 182 -25.41 14.88 -16.83
C THR A 182 -25.75 15.41 -15.45
N THR A 183 -26.94 15.10 -14.96
CA THR A 183 -27.36 15.47 -13.60
C THR A 183 -26.33 14.93 -12.61
N PRO A 184 -25.58 15.80 -11.90
CA PRO A 184 -24.82 15.32 -10.76
C PRO A 184 -25.82 14.78 -9.74
N PRO A 185 -25.48 13.77 -8.93
CA PRO A 185 -26.32 13.46 -7.80
C PRO A 185 -26.48 14.74 -6.99
N GLN A 186 -27.71 15.14 -6.78
CA GLN A 186 -28.11 16.36 -6.06
C GLN A 186 -27.78 16.21 -4.58
N HIS A 187 -26.52 16.34 -4.21
CA HIS A 187 -26.10 16.68 -2.84
C HIS A 187 -25.03 17.76 -2.94
N LEU A 188 -25.46 18.97 -3.31
CA LEU A 188 -24.79 20.21 -2.90
C LEU A 188 -24.98 20.34 -1.39
N THR A 189 -24.37 19.44 -0.62
CA THR A 189 -24.27 19.57 0.81
C THR A 189 -23.05 20.42 1.11
N THR A 190 -23.23 21.48 1.88
CA THR A 190 -22.18 22.28 2.52
C THR A 190 -21.36 21.48 3.54
N SER A 191 -21.60 20.20 3.66
CA SER A 191 -20.92 19.26 4.56
C SER A 191 -19.81 18.51 3.81
N PRO A 192 -18.65 18.30 4.44
CA PRO A 192 -17.54 17.57 3.83
C PRO A 192 -17.91 16.13 3.50
N SER A 193 -17.36 15.63 2.38
CA SER A 193 -17.49 14.25 1.94
C SER A 193 -16.31 13.42 2.45
N PHE A 194 -16.63 12.25 3.00
CA PHE A 194 -15.66 11.27 3.45
C PHE A 194 -15.57 10.11 2.46
N ILE A 195 -14.37 9.59 2.21
CA ILE A 195 -14.19 8.47 1.31
C ILE A 195 -13.44 7.32 1.97
N ALA A 196 -13.95 6.10 1.80
CA ALA A 196 -13.32 4.87 2.23
C ALA A 196 -13.02 3.98 1.04
N THR A 197 -11.75 3.62 0.85
CA THR A 197 -11.27 2.71 -0.20
C THR A 197 -10.48 1.55 0.40
N GLY A 198 -10.13 0.55 -0.44
CA GLY A 198 -9.32 -0.58 -0.06
C GLY A 198 -10.14 -1.83 0.26
N LYS A 199 -9.45 -2.98 0.18
CA LYS A 199 -10.11 -4.30 0.22
C LYS A 199 -9.76 -5.09 1.47
N GLU A 200 -8.54 -4.91 1.99
CA GLU A 200 -7.97 -5.81 2.99
C GLU A 200 -8.18 -5.29 4.41
N GLN A 201 -8.68 -6.16 5.29
CA GLN A 201 -8.82 -5.91 6.73
C GLN A 201 -9.66 -4.68 7.09
N ARG A 202 -10.64 -4.31 6.26
CA ARG A 202 -11.52 -3.19 6.56
C ARG A 202 -12.59 -3.59 7.58
N ASP A 203 -12.74 -2.78 8.63
CA ASP A 203 -13.78 -2.90 9.65
C ASP A 203 -15.01 -2.08 9.23
N GLN A 204 -15.71 -2.60 8.23
CA GLN A 204 -16.91 -1.95 7.68
C GLN A 204 -18.02 -1.78 8.72
N PRO A 205 -18.30 -2.76 9.61
CA PRO A 205 -19.33 -2.58 10.63
C PRO A 205 -19.11 -1.38 11.55
N THR A 206 -17.88 -1.21 12.07
CA THR A 206 -17.54 -0.07 12.92
C THR A 206 -17.70 1.27 12.18
N LEU A 207 -17.22 1.32 10.92
CA LEU A 207 -17.29 2.54 10.12
C LEU A 207 -18.74 2.91 9.78
N ILE A 208 -19.53 1.97 9.28
CA ILE A 208 -20.93 2.20 8.90
C ILE A 208 -21.76 2.64 10.11
N GLU A 209 -21.58 1.99 11.25
CA GLU A 209 -22.29 2.35 12.48
C GLU A 209 -21.99 3.80 12.91
N ALA A 210 -20.71 4.21 12.82
CA ALA A 210 -20.32 5.59 13.14
C ALA A 210 -20.98 6.60 12.18
N PHE A 211 -20.97 6.33 10.88
CA PHE A 211 -21.57 7.21 9.88
C PHE A 211 -23.11 7.22 9.94
N ASN A 212 -23.74 6.10 10.23
CA ASN A 212 -25.20 6.04 10.48
C ASN A 212 -25.61 6.97 11.62
N ARG A 213 -24.78 7.10 12.67
CA ARG A 213 -25.06 7.96 13.83
C ARG A 213 -24.79 9.44 13.57
N THR A 214 -23.77 9.77 12.76
CA THR A 214 -23.42 11.17 12.48
C THR A 214 -24.26 11.79 11.38
N GLY A 215 -24.85 10.99 10.49
CA GLY A 215 -25.53 11.47 9.30
C GLY A 215 -24.61 12.19 8.29
N ARG A 216 -23.27 12.13 8.46
CA ARG A 216 -22.30 12.74 7.54
C ARG A 216 -22.15 11.86 6.30
N HIS A 217 -21.85 12.49 5.16
CA HIS A 217 -21.77 11.80 3.88
C HIS A 217 -20.51 10.92 3.77
N LEU A 218 -20.68 9.63 3.50
CA LEU A 218 -19.62 8.66 3.27
C LEU A 218 -19.76 8.02 1.89
N ILE A 219 -18.70 8.04 1.10
CA ILE A 219 -18.58 7.26 -0.13
C ILE A 219 -17.74 6.02 0.17
N LEU A 220 -18.36 4.84 0.15
CA LEU A 220 -17.76 3.57 0.54
C LEU A 220 -17.53 2.68 -0.69
N TYR A 221 -16.29 2.54 -1.13
CA TYR A 221 -15.92 1.68 -2.27
C TYR A 221 -15.72 0.24 -1.84
N ILE A 222 -16.49 -0.68 -2.42
CA ILE A 222 -16.43 -2.12 -2.15
C ILE A 222 -16.04 -2.88 -3.42
N GLY A 223 -14.87 -3.52 -3.39
CA GLY A 223 -14.46 -4.41 -4.46
C GLY A 223 -15.32 -5.68 -4.49
N ILE A 224 -15.93 -5.95 -5.63
CA ILE A 224 -16.76 -7.13 -5.85
C ILE A 224 -16.16 -8.05 -6.91
N ASN A 225 -16.49 -9.35 -6.84
CA ASN A 225 -16.27 -10.28 -7.93
C ASN A 225 -17.48 -10.19 -8.88
N PRO A 226 -17.28 -10.02 -10.20
CA PRO A 226 -18.37 -9.91 -11.15
C PRO A 226 -19.08 -11.24 -11.40
N ASN A 227 -18.45 -12.37 -11.07
CA ASN A 227 -19.08 -13.67 -11.19
C ASN A 227 -20.10 -13.87 -10.06
N PRO A 228 -21.41 -13.99 -10.35
CA PRO A 228 -22.47 -14.11 -9.35
C PRO A 228 -22.35 -15.40 -8.51
N ASN A 229 -21.63 -16.40 -9.00
CA ASN A 229 -21.40 -17.67 -8.27
C ASN A 229 -20.25 -17.59 -7.24
N VAL A 230 -19.55 -16.46 -7.17
CA VAL A 230 -18.47 -16.22 -6.21
C VAL A 230 -18.98 -15.32 -5.09
N PRO A 231 -18.92 -15.77 -3.82
CA PRO A 231 -19.33 -14.94 -2.69
C PRO A 231 -18.57 -13.61 -2.62
N ASN A 232 -19.29 -12.55 -2.23
CA ASN A 232 -18.71 -11.23 -1.98
C ASN A 232 -18.81 -10.89 -0.48
N PRO A 233 -18.00 -11.51 0.39
CA PRO A 233 -18.15 -11.44 1.85
C PRO A 233 -18.06 -10.01 2.41
N ASN A 234 -17.28 -9.13 1.77
CA ASN A 234 -17.20 -7.72 2.16
C ASN A 234 -18.51 -6.99 1.85
N LEU A 235 -19.12 -7.23 0.70
CA LEU A 235 -20.41 -6.64 0.34
C LEU A 235 -21.52 -7.16 1.26
N GLU A 236 -21.56 -8.46 1.50
CA GLU A 236 -22.51 -9.08 2.43
C GLU A 236 -22.38 -8.53 3.87
N ALA A 237 -21.15 -8.24 4.31
CA ALA A 237 -20.90 -7.61 5.60
C ALA A 237 -21.46 -6.18 5.64
N VAL A 238 -21.26 -5.40 4.58
CA VAL A 238 -21.80 -4.03 4.44
C VAL A 238 -23.34 -4.05 4.45
N GLU A 239 -23.96 -4.92 3.65
CA GLU A 239 -25.42 -5.02 3.56
C GLU A 239 -26.08 -5.41 4.90
N ARG A 240 -25.41 -6.29 5.67
CA ARG A 240 -25.87 -6.64 7.05
C ARG A 240 -25.84 -5.46 8.02
N CYS A 241 -24.95 -4.49 7.82
CA CYS A 241 -24.84 -3.29 8.65
C CYS A 241 -25.94 -2.25 8.38
N LYS A 242 -26.75 -2.43 7.33
CA LYS A 242 -27.84 -1.52 6.93
C LYS A 242 -27.36 -0.06 6.85
N PRO A 243 -26.51 0.28 5.85
CA PRO A 243 -26.09 1.66 5.64
C PRO A 243 -27.30 2.58 5.50
N ALA A 244 -27.26 3.74 6.18
CA ALA A 244 -28.28 4.77 6.05
C ALA A 244 -28.09 5.58 4.74
N ASP A 245 -29.05 6.44 4.40
CA ASP A 245 -29.08 7.17 3.13
C ASP A 245 -27.90 8.15 2.91
N ASN A 246 -27.16 8.46 3.96
CA ASN A 246 -25.92 9.26 3.89
C ASN A 246 -24.67 8.46 3.51
N ILE A 247 -24.80 7.15 3.25
CA ILE A 247 -23.68 6.26 2.89
C ILE A 247 -23.88 5.72 1.47
N ASP A 248 -23.10 6.23 0.53
CA ASP A 248 -23.08 5.73 -0.84
C ASP A 248 -22.18 4.49 -0.95
N VAL A 249 -22.77 3.32 -1.12
CA VAL A 249 -22.01 2.08 -1.32
C VAL A 249 -21.74 1.87 -2.80
N VAL A 250 -20.49 2.12 -3.21
CA VAL A 250 -20.04 2.01 -4.61
C VAL A 250 -19.40 0.65 -4.85
N LYS A 251 -20.09 -0.21 -5.62
CA LYS A 251 -19.59 -1.54 -5.99
C LYS A 251 -18.64 -1.41 -7.18
N ILE A 252 -17.39 -1.87 -7.02
CA ILE A 252 -16.35 -1.75 -8.04
C ILE A 252 -15.83 -3.11 -8.49
N CYS A 253 -15.60 -3.24 -9.79
CA CYS A 253 -14.95 -4.40 -10.40
C CYS A 253 -13.92 -3.90 -11.42
N GLY A 254 -12.64 -4.12 -11.11
CA GLY A 254 -11.57 -3.86 -12.08
C GLY A 254 -11.25 -2.38 -12.35
N LEU A 255 -11.63 -1.45 -11.47
CA LEU A 255 -11.20 -0.05 -11.58
C LEU A 255 -9.67 0.06 -11.50
N LEU A 256 -9.13 0.95 -12.33
CA LEU A 256 -7.71 1.25 -12.36
C LEU A 256 -7.31 2.17 -11.19
N PRO A 257 -6.06 2.12 -10.75
CA PRO A 257 -5.54 3.02 -9.72
C PRO A 257 -5.79 4.50 -10.04
N TYR A 258 -5.64 4.90 -11.31
CA TYR A 258 -5.94 6.26 -11.76
C TYR A 258 -7.40 6.66 -11.52
N GLU A 259 -8.35 5.77 -11.84
CA GLU A 259 -9.79 6.03 -11.66
C GLU A 259 -10.15 6.19 -10.19
N ILE A 260 -9.63 5.29 -9.33
CA ILE A 260 -9.83 5.38 -7.87
C ILE A 260 -9.17 6.64 -7.30
N ALA A 261 -7.95 6.97 -7.73
CA ALA A 261 -7.24 8.15 -7.24
C ALA A 261 -7.97 9.45 -7.60
N ARG A 262 -8.61 9.52 -8.77
CA ARG A 262 -9.46 10.66 -9.14
C ARG A 262 -10.67 10.81 -8.22
N GLU A 263 -11.31 9.71 -7.84
CA GLU A 263 -12.45 9.76 -6.92
C GLU A 263 -12.00 10.14 -5.50
N VAL A 264 -10.88 9.59 -5.03
CA VAL A 264 -10.29 9.96 -3.74
C VAL A 264 -9.92 11.45 -3.70
N ALA A 265 -9.37 11.99 -4.80
CA ALA A 265 -8.97 13.39 -4.89
C ALA A 265 -10.13 14.40 -4.86
N LYS A 266 -11.36 13.95 -5.06
CA LYS A 266 -12.58 14.79 -4.97
C LYS A 266 -13.14 14.88 -3.54
N ALA A 267 -12.71 13.99 -2.64
CA ALA A 267 -13.19 13.95 -1.26
C ALA A 267 -12.47 14.95 -0.37
N ASP A 268 -13.11 15.30 0.75
CA ASP A 268 -12.55 16.23 1.74
C ASP A 268 -11.74 15.51 2.83
N CYS A 269 -11.98 14.20 3.04
CA CYS A 269 -11.26 13.40 4.03
C CYS A 269 -11.23 11.92 3.65
N VAL A 270 -10.10 11.26 3.86
CA VAL A 270 -9.94 9.82 3.68
C VAL A 270 -10.11 9.09 5.02
N VAL A 271 -10.97 8.06 5.04
CA VAL A 271 -11.20 7.24 6.24
C VAL A 271 -10.70 5.82 6.04
N ILE A 272 -9.90 5.32 6.99
CA ILE A 272 -9.22 4.02 6.92
C ILE A 272 -9.53 3.22 8.19
N CYS A 273 -10.74 2.67 8.26
CA CYS A 273 -11.18 1.83 9.37
C CYS A 273 -10.77 0.38 9.12
N CYS A 274 -9.90 -0.15 9.99
CA CYS A 274 -9.34 -1.48 9.85
C CYS A 274 -9.56 -2.33 11.11
N HIS A 275 -9.65 -3.65 10.94
CA HIS A 275 -9.48 -4.59 12.04
C HIS A 275 -8.04 -4.60 12.54
N ARG A 276 -7.84 -5.04 13.78
CA ARG A 276 -6.50 -5.18 14.37
C ARG A 276 -5.67 -6.17 13.57
N THR A 277 -4.51 -5.73 13.09
CA THR A 277 -3.56 -6.56 12.33
C THR A 277 -2.16 -6.48 12.94
N ARG A 278 -1.27 -7.38 12.47
CA ARG A 278 0.16 -7.36 12.82
C ARG A 278 1.03 -6.79 11.70
N TYR A 279 0.44 -6.12 10.73
CA TYR A 279 1.11 -5.54 9.58
C TYR A 279 0.46 -4.21 9.19
N THR A 280 1.00 -3.54 8.21
CA THR A 280 0.64 -2.19 7.79
C THR A 280 -0.65 -2.14 6.94
N ALA A 281 -1.74 -2.79 7.41
CA ALA A 281 -3.03 -2.70 6.72
C ALA A 281 -3.45 -1.23 6.58
N GLY A 282 -3.78 -0.83 5.36
CA GLY A 282 -4.16 0.55 5.04
C GLY A 282 -3.02 1.45 4.56
N LEU A 283 -1.74 1.02 4.63
CA LEU A 283 -0.60 1.87 4.27
C LEU A 283 -0.67 2.45 2.85
N THR A 284 -1.15 1.68 1.87
CA THR A 284 -1.32 2.18 0.50
C THR A 284 -2.24 3.39 0.48
N THR A 285 -3.42 3.28 1.09
CA THR A 285 -4.38 4.38 1.17
C THR A 285 -3.82 5.58 1.97
N VAL A 286 -2.99 5.32 3.00
CA VAL A 286 -2.32 6.39 3.76
C VAL A 286 -1.38 7.18 2.86
N VAL A 287 -0.44 6.55 2.17
CA VAL A 287 0.55 7.27 1.35
C VAL A 287 -0.11 8.00 0.17
N GLU A 288 -1.18 7.44 -0.40
CA GLU A 288 -1.99 8.07 -1.45
C GLU A 288 -2.71 9.32 -0.94
N ALA A 289 -3.35 9.24 0.25
CA ALA A 289 -4.02 10.38 0.87
C ALA A 289 -3.04 11.50 1.25
N LEU A 290 -1.85 11.13 1.79
CA LEU A 290 -0.78 12.10 2.06
C LEU A 290 -0.33 12.79 0.77
N ALA A 291 -0.13 12.06 -0.34
CA ALA A 291 0.25 12.61 -1.63
C ALA A 291 -0.81 13.57 -2.19
N LEU A 292 -2.08 13.26 -2.01
CA LEU A 292 -3.19 14.14 -2.41
C LEU A 292 -3.34 15.37 -1.51
N GLY A 293 -2.74 15.37 -0.33
CA GLY A 293 -2.88 16.45 0.66
C GLY A 293 -4.24 16.44 1.35
N LEU A 294 -4.81 15.24 1.57
CA LEU A 294 -6.09 15.05 2.24
C LEU A 294 -5.90 14.69 3.71
N PRO A 295 -6.72 15.23 4.64
CA PRO A 295 -6.74 14.78 6.01
C PRO A 295 -7.16 13.31 6.10
N ILE A 296 -6.65 12.61 7.12
CA ILE A 296 -6.86 11.18 7.28
C ILE A 296 -7.49 10.90 8.65
N ILE A 297 -8.54 10.09 8.70
CA ILE A 297 -8.95 9.40 9.92
C ILE A 297 -8.61 7.93 9.79
N CYS A 298 -7.78 7.39 10.67
CA CYS A 298 -7.26 6.03 10.54
C CYS A 298 -7.37 5.25 11.85
N SER A 299 -7.69 3.96 11.77
CA SER A 299 -7.52 3.07 12.93
C SER A 299 -6.09 3.12 13.44
N ARG A 300 -5.90 3.22 14.78
CA ARG A 300 -4.60 3.28 15.44
C ARG A 300 -3.83 1.97 15.25
N ASN A 301 -3.21 1.82 14.07
CA ASN A 301 -2.38 0.68 13.73
C ASN A 301 -0.91 1.01 14.02
N PRO A 302 -0.29 0.44 15.07
CA PRO A 302 1.08 0.76 15.43
C PRO A 302 2.13 0.28 14.40
N GLN A 303 1.71 -0.50 13.41
CA GLN A 303 2.58 -0.96 12.33
C GLN A 303 2.71 0.08 11.20
N ILE A 304 1.75 1.01 11.08
CA ILE A 304 1.84 2.14 10.12
C ILE A 304 2.91 3.10 10.61
N PRO A 305 3.86 3.54 9.74
CA PRO A 305 4.99 4.39 10.15
C PRO A 305 4.61 5.87 10.34
N VAL A 306 3.33 6.22 10.22
CA VAL A 306 2.81 7.58 10.35
C VAL A 306 2.02 7.69 11.65
N ASP A 307 2.48 8.53 12.57
CA ASP A 307 1.75 8.92 13.77
C ASP A 307 0.93 10.19 13.46
N PHE A 308 -0.34 9.97 13.07
CA PHE A 308 -1.21 11.04 12.55
C PHE A 308 -1.40 12.17 13.56
N ASP A 309 -1.62 11.83 14.83
CA ASP A 309 -1.89 12.79 15.90
C ASP A 309 -0.63 13.64 16.19
N ARG A 310 0.52 12.99 16.36
CA ARG A 310 1.79 13.66 16.64
C ARG A 310 2.26 14.54 15.49
N LEU A 311 2.06 14.08 14.25
CA LEU A 311 2.50 14.78 13.04
C LEU A 311 1.48 15.84 12.58
N GLY A 312 0.28 15.85 13.15
CA GLY A 312 -0.76 16.81 12.82
C GLY A 312 -1.31 16.66 11.40
N CYS A 313 -1.30 15.43 10.85
CA CYS A 313 -1.77 15.16 9.49
C CYS A 313 -3.07 14.33 9.44
N GLY A 314 -3.69 14.08 10.59
CA GLY A 314 -4.91 13.30 10.68
C GLY A 314 -5.27 12.97 12.12
N ILE A 315 -6.23 12.06 12.30
CA ILE A 315 -6.76 11.62 13.59
C ILE A 315 -6.66 10.09 13.67
N SER A 316 -6.09 9.58 14.77
CA SER A 316 -6.08 8.14 15.05
C SER A 316 -7.27 7.75 15.91
N VAL A 317 -7.96 6.66 15.55
CA VAL A 317 -9.10 6.12 16.31
C VAL A 317 -8.80 4.67 16.72
N GLU A 318 -9.15 4.29 17.94
CA GLU A 318 -8.94 2.93 18.42
C GLU A 318 -9.78 1.91 17.62
N TYR A 319 -9.32 0.66 17.56
CA TYR A 319 -10.01 -0.41 16.84
C TYR A 319 -11.39 -0.68 17.44
N GLY A 320 -12.44 -0.67 16.63
CA GLY A 320 -13.81 -0.94 17.05
C GLY A 320 -14.48 0.18 17.86
N ASP A 321 -13.82 1.34 18.01
CA ASP A 321 -14.34 2.47 18.76
C ASP A 321 -15.29 3.32 17.89
N VAL A 322 -16.55 2.92 17.80
CA VAL A 322 -17.60 3.62 17.05
C VAL A 322 -17.72 5.09 17.49
N GLU A 323 -17.68 5.36 18.81
CA GLU A 323 -17.80 6.71 19.35
C GLU A 323 -16.58 7.59 19.03
N GLY A 324 -15.38 6.98 19.05
CA GLY A 324 -14.15 7.63 18.58
C GLY A 324 -14.23 8.04 17.12
N TRP A 325 -14.77 7.15 16.26
CA TRP A 325 -15.03 7.46 14.85
C TRP A 325 -16.04 8.59 14.69
N GLN A 326 -17.14 8.59 15.46
CA GLN A 326 -18.10 9.69 15.46
C GLN A 326 -17.44 11.02 15.82
N ARG A 327 -16.69 11.07 16.92
CA ARG A 327 -15.98 12.30 17.33
C ARG A 327 -15.01 12.80 16.26
N ALA A 328 -14.24 11.91 15.64
CA ALA A 328 -13.29 12.27 14.60
C ALA A 328 -13.98 12.81 13.34
N VAL A 329 -15.06 12.17 12.90
CA VAL A 329 -15.87 12.61 11.75
C VAL A 329 -16.51 13.96 12.02
N GLU A 330 -17.10 14.16 13.20
CA GLU A 330 -17.67 15.46 13.61
C GLU A 330 -16.62 16.55 13.71
N TYR A 331 -15.42 16.24 14.24
CA TYR A 331 -14.32 17.19 14.31
C TYR A 331 -13.91 17.71 12.94
N ILE A 332 -13.64 16.81 11.99
CA ILE A 332 -13.30 17.19 10.60
C ILE A 332 -14.44 17.99 9.96
N SER A 333 -15.70 17.61 10.21
CA SER A 333 -16.87 18.28 9.63
C SER A 333 -17.07 19.71 10.15
N THR A 334 -16.73 19.97 11.40
CA THR A 334 -16.97 21.26 12.06
C THR A 334 -15.74 22.18 12.08
N HIS A 335 -14.56 21.65 11.70
CA HIS A 335 -13.29 22.39 11.67
C HIS A 335 -12.59 22.31 10.28
N PRO A 336 -13.20 22.86 9.22
CA PRO A 336 -12.69 22.69 7.84
C PRO A 336 -11.29 23.28 7.65
N GLU A 337 -10.97 24.40 8.33
CA GLU A 337 -9.63 24.98 8.27
C GLU A 337 -8.56 24.09 8.90
N GLU A 338 -8.89 23.41 9.99
CA GLU A 338 -8.00 22.46 10.64
C GLU A 338 -7.81 21.21 9.77
N ALA A 339 -8.90 20.70 9.20
CA ALA A 339 -8.85 19.59 8.25
C ALA A 339 -7.94 19.91 7.06
N ARG A 340 -8.04 21.12 6.50
CA ARG A 340 -7.15 21.57 5.43
C ARG A 340 -5.68 21.66 5.88
N ARG A 341 -5.42 22.16 7.10
CA ARG A 341 -4.06 22.18 7.67
C ARG A 341 -3.49 20.78 7.84
N MET A 342 -4.30 19.81 8.31
CA MET A 342 -3.91 18.40 8.40
C MET A 342 -3.53 17.83 7.04
N GLY A 343 -4.34 18.09 6.00
CA GLY A 343 -4.05 17.66 4.64
C GLY A 343 -2.74 18.23 4.10
N ASN A 344 -2.53 19.54 4.24
CA ASN A 344 -1.30 20.20 3.83
C ASN A 344 -0.07 19.62 4.56
N ARG A 345 -0.19 19.40 5.86
CA ARG A 345 0.86 18.77 6.65
C ARG A 345 1.15 17.35 6.19
N GLY A 346 0.09 16.60 5.82
CA GLY A 346 0.22 15.28 5.20
C GLY A 346 1.03 15.32 3.91
N ARG A 347 0.78 16.31 3.04
CA ARG A 347 1.53 16.50 1.80
C ARG A 347 3.01 16.81 2.05
N GLU A 348 3.33 17.67 2.99
CA GLU A 348 4.73 17.96 3.38
C GLU A 348 5.46 16.69 3.84
N ILE A 349 4.78 15.84 4.61
CA ILE A 349 5.31 14.55 5.07
C ILE A 349 5.55 13.60 3.88
N ALA A 350 4.63 13.55 2.91
CA ALA A 350 4.83 12.76 1.70
C ALA A 350 6.07 13.23 0.92
N GLU A 351 6.23 14.53 0.70
CA GLU A 351 7.37 15.13 0.00
C GLU A 351 8.70 14.85 0.71
N GLN A 352 8.71 14.87 2.03
CA GLN A 352 9.92 14.67 2.82
C GLN A 352 10.28 13.20 3.02
N MET A 353 9.30 12.31 3.19
CA MET A 353 9.55 10.94 3.68
C MET A 353 8.86 9.83 2.89
N PHE A 354 7.61 10.02 2.47
CA PHE A 354 6.79 8.94 1.91
C PHE A 354 6.49 9.15 0.43
N ASN A 355 7.57 9.26 -0.37
CA ASN A 355 7.52 9.32 -1.83
C ASN A 355 8.39 8.22 -2.47
N ASP A 356 8.12 7.94 -3.73
CA ASP A 356 8.73 6.84 -4.46
C ASP A 356 10.22 7.08 -4.79
N GLU A 357 10.61 8.32 -5.04
CA GLU A 357 12.02 8.70 -5.29
C GLU A 357 12.88 8.47 -4.04
N ARG A 358 12.37 8.86 -2.86
CA ARG A 358 13.05 8.59 -1.59
C ARG A 358 13.12 7.10 -1.30
N CYS A 359 12.03 6.37 -1.54
CA CYS A 359 12.01 4.91 -1.43
C CYS A 359 13.11 4.28 -2.29
N ALA A 360 13.24 4.70 -3.54
CA ALA A 360 14.27 4.23 -4.45
C ALA A 360 15.68 4.54 -3.96
N LYS A 361 15.91 5.75 -3.42
CA LYS A 361 17.20 6.13 -2.84
C LYS A 361 17.60 5.24 -1.68
N GLU A 362 16.70 5.05 -0.70
CA GLU A 362 16.95 4.19 0.47
C GLU A 362 17.18 2.73 0.06
N VAL A 363 16.40 2.21 -0.87
CA VAL A 363 16.58 0.86 -1.43
C VAL A 363 17.92 0.74 -2.16
N ALA A 364 18.31 1.74 -2.95
CA ALA A 364 19.60 1.75 -3.64
C ALA A 364 20.78 1.77 -2.65
N GLU A 365 20.69 2.51 -1.54
CA GLU A 365 21.69 2.51 -0.47
C GLU A 365 21.86 1.11 0.13
N VAL A 366 20.74 0.44 0.48
CA VAL A 366 20.75 -0.94 1.00
C VAL A 366 21.35 -1.93 0.00
N ILE A 367 21.06 -1.78 -1.29
CA ILE A 367 21.59 -2.65 -2.34
C ILE A 367 23.09 -2.43 -2.53
N LYS A 368 23.54 -1.17 -2.48
CA LYS A 368 24.97 -0.79 -2.66
C LYS A 368 25.89 -1.27 -1.55
N GLU A 369 25.37 -1.65 -0.38
CA GLU A 369 26.16 -2.30 0.66
C GLU A 369 26.85 -3.60 0.16
N PHE A 370 26.36 -4.18 -0.92
CA PHE A 370 26.89 -5.40 -1.55
C PHE A 370 27.72 -5.11 -2.82
N SER A 371 28.02 -3.85 -3.11
CA SER A 371 28.96 -3.49 -4.17
C SER A 371 30.38 -3.80 -3.68
N LEU A 372 31.03 -4.80 -4.28
CA LEU A 372 32.45 -5.12 -4.07
C LEU A 372 33.32 -4.23 -4.94
#